data_8c7ac2a16871d42c67cc7ac372834ef2
#
_entry.id   8c7ac2a16871d42c67cc7ac372834ef2
#
_cell.length_a   1.000
_cell.length_b   1.000
_cell.length_c   1.000
_cell.angle_alpha   90.00
_cell.angle_beta   90.00
_cell.angle_gamma   90.00
#
_symmetry.space_group_name_H-M   'P 1'
#
loop_
_entity.id
_entity.type
_entity.pdbx_description
1 polymer ?
#
loop_
_entity_poly.entity_id
_entity_poly.type
_entity_poly.pdbx_seq_one_letter_code
_entity_poly.pdbx_strand_id
1 'polypeptide(L)'
;MRSETEDRLIETIEWFLDYLAVEKGASRHTVDAYHRDLNQAAVLLRRAGKEDWSDFDSSDADSLYAWLASRGASPTTVRRKLSSLRSFLRFLIREGVDPKGPLPEHSSARRPRRLPKALTHSEMDALLAAPDPSRPAGLRDRAILEALYGCGLRVSECISLAPSDVLPEQQVLRVFGKRSKVRLVPIPSGALYWIQRYAAEARPKLVRPASPAVLFLNQRGGALSRSGVFRILRDYARQAGIRKPIGPHTLRHTYAVHLVRAGADLRSVQELLGHESVATTEVYTFLDFETLREKYLEAHPRARGSGDGNKRE
;
A
#
# COMPACT_ATOMS: atom_id res chain seq x y z
N MET A 1 -18.38 17.79 41.17
CA MET A 1 -19.00 18.28 39.94
C MET A 1 -17.86 18.81 39.05
N ARG A 2 -17.30 17.97 38.17
CA ARG A 2 -16.46 18.43 37.06
C ARG A 2 -17.43 18.72 35.94
N SER A 3 -17.54 19.97 35.57
CA SER A 3 -18.31 20.48 34.45
C SER A 3 -17.88 19.73 33.20
N GLU A 4 -18.83 19.15 32.46
CA GLU A 4 -18.73 18.73 31.08
C GLU A 4 -18.48 19.98 30.21
N THR A 5 -17.27 20.51 30.26
CA THR A 5 -16.81 21.40 29.22
C THR A 5 -16.42 20.49 28.06
N GLU A 6 -17.36 20.31 27.15
CA GLU A 6 -17.12 19.65 25.87
C GLU A 6 -15.77 20.10 25.31
N ASP A 7 -14.92 19.15 24.98
CA ASP A 7 -13.54 19.43 24.56
C ASP A 7 -13.52 19.95 23.13
N ARG A 8 -13.65 21.26 22.96
CA ARG A 8 -13.70 21.95 21.66
C ARG A 8 -12.60 21.53 20.69
N LEU A 9 -11.41 21.23 21.23
CA LEU A 9 -10.31 20.75 20.38
C LEU A 9 -10.64 19.39 19.76
N ILE A 10 -11.28 18.50 20.51
CA ILE A 10 -11.63 17.15 20.01
C ILE A 10 -12.87 17.22 19.14
N GLU A 11 -13.90 17.93 19.52
CA GLU A 11 -15.12 18.10 18.70
C GLU A 11 -14.80 18.65 17.32
N THR A 12 -13.93 19.64 17.24
CA THR A 12 -13.49 20.20 15.97
C THR A 12 -12.71 19.19 15.12
N ILE A 13 -11.92 18.31 15.76
CA ILE A 13 -11.26 17.20 15.06
C ILE A 13 -12.29 16.23 14.50
N GLU A 14 -13.29 15.81 15.32
CA GLU A 14 -14.33 14.87 14.86
C GLU A 14 -15.13 15.45 13.68
N TRP A 15 -15.48 16.72 13.72
CA TRP A 15 -16.12 17.41 12.60
C TRP A 15 -15.30 17.33 11.31
N PHE A 16 -13.99 17.56 11.39
CA PHE A 16 -13.11 17.39 10.23
C PHE A 16 -13.01 15.93 9.75
N LEU A 17 -13.02 14.96 10.67
CA LEU A 17 -12.95 13.54 10.32
C LEU A 17 -14.23 13.10 9.61
N ASP A 18 -15.39 13.59 10.04
CA ASP A 18 -16.67 13.37 9.36
C ASP A 18 -16.66 13.98 7.95
N TYR A 19 -16.17 15.22 7.80
CA TYR A 19 -15.96 15.83 6.50
C TYR A 19 -15.05 14.98 5.59
N LEU A 20 -13.95 14.46 6.12
CA LEU A 20 -13.06 13.57 5.35
C LEU A 20 -13.76 12.27 4.94
N ALA A 21 -14.54 11.68 5.84
CA ALA A 21 -15.24 10.43 5.58
C ALA A 21 -16.38 10.61 4.56
N VAL A 22 -17.25 11.59 4.80
CA VAL A 22 -18.50 11.77 4.06
C VAL A 22 -18.27 12.53 2.75
N GLU A 23 -17.65 13.72 2.80
CA GLU A 23 -17.52 14.57 1.61
C GLU A 23 -16.29 14.23 0.76
N LYS A 24 -15.17 13.87 1.38
CA LYS A 24 -13.94 13.51 0.63
C LYS A 24 -13.83 12.03 0.32
N GLY A 25 -14.72 11.19 0.87
CA GLY A 25 -14.68 9.73 0.66
C GLY A 25 -13.34 9.14 1.09
N ALA A 26 -12.73 9.66 2.16
CA ALA A 26 -11.47 9.16 2.66
C ALA A 26 -11.63 7.74 3.20
N SER A 27 -10.60 6.89 3.02
CA SER A 27 -10.63 5.54 3.57
C SER A 27 -10.58 5.58 5.10
N ARG A 28 -11.19 4.59 5.77
CA ARG A 28 -11.13 4.43 7.24
C ARG A 28 -9.70 4.54 7.77
N HIS A 29 -8.73 3.94 7.08
CA HIS A 29 -7.32 4.05 7.49
C HIS A 29 -6.76 5.47 7.39
N THR A 30 -7.25 6.28 6.45
CA THR A 30 -6.88 7.69 6.33
C THR A 30 -7.48 8.46 7.51
N VAL A 31 -8.77 8.28 7.78
CA VAL A 31 -9.47 8.91 8.92
C VAL A 31 -8.78 8.55 10.23
N ASP A 32 -8.52 7.26 10.49
CA ASP A 32 -7.80 6.80 11.69
C ASP A 32 -6.38 7.39 11.83
N ALA A 33 -5.70 7.61 10.72
CA ALA A 33 -4.37 8.23 10.74
C ALA A 33 -4.45 9.72 11.09
N TYR A 34 -5.39 10.45 10.50
CA TYR A 34 -5.64 11.85 10.80
C TYR A 34 -6.08 12.03 12.25
N HIS A 35 -7.02 11.21 12.72
CA HIS A 35 -7.46 11.21 14.12
C HIS A 35 -6.28 11.10 15.09
N ARG A 36 -5.40 10.10 14.93
CA ARG A 36 -4.23 9.94 15.79
C ARG A 36 -3.25 11.11 15.70
N ASP A 37 -3.05 11.68 14.51
CA ASP A 37 -2.11 12.77 14.30
C ASP A 37 -2.61 14.07 14.94
N LEU A 38 -3.90 14.40 14.75
CA LEU A 38 -4.52 15.62 15.25
C LEU A 38 -4.71 15.57 16.77
N ASN A 39 -5.08 14.42 17.33
CA ASN A 39 -5.16 14.28 18.80
C ASN A 39 -3.80 14.53 19.48
N GLN A 40 -2.69 14.15 18.85
CA GLN A 40 -1.37 14.50 19.42
C GLN A 40 -1.10 16.00 19.38
N ALA A 41 -1.54 16.71 18.33
CA ALA A 41 -1.43 18.15 18.26
C ALA A 41 -2.35 18.82 19.31
N ALA A 42 -3.58 18.35 19.48
CA ALA A 42 -4.50 18.84 20.52
C ALA A 42 -3.94 18.71 21.95
N VAL A 43 -3.27 17.58 22.24
CA VAL A 43 -2.60 17.39 23.54
C VAL A 43 -1.49 18.44 23.77
N LEU A 44 -0.74 18.82 22.74
CA LEU A 44 0.30 19.85 22.86
C LEU A 44 -0.32 21.24 23.03
N LEU A 45 -1.39 21.56 22.31
CA LEU A 45 -2.14 22.81 22.48
C LEU A 45 -2.66 22.97 23.92
N ARG A 46 -3.28 21.92 24.49
CA ARG A 46 -3.73 21.95 25.89
C ARG A 46 -2.58 22.19 26.87
N ARG A 47 -1.42 21.58 26.62
CA ARG A 47 -0.22 21.83 27.47
C ARG A 47 0.25 23.28 27.38
N ALA A 48 0.01 23.94 26.25
CA ALA A 48 0.28 25.34 26.04
C ALA A 48 -0.86 26.25 26.60
N GLY A 49 -1.89 25.69 27.28
CA GLY A 49 -3.01 26.44 27.83
C GLY A 49 -4.03 26.90 26.79
N LYS A 50 -4.04 26.29 25.57
CA LYS A 50 -4.99 26.63 24.52
C LYS A 50 -6.14 25.62 24.50
N GLU A 51 -7.37 26.13 24.42
CA GLU A 51 -8.60 25.32 24.48
C GLU A 51 -9.37 25.31 23.17
N ASP A 52 -8.96 26.13 22.18
CA ASP A 52 -9.58 26.25 20.87
C ASP A 52 -8.53 26.31 19.77
N TRP A 53 -8.90 25.80 18.57
CA TRP A 53 -8.02 25.82 17.39
C TRP A 53 -7.84 27.22 16.78
N SER A 54 -8.70 28.15 17.08
CA SER A 54 -8.51 29.58 16.74
C SER A 54 -7.29 30.18 17.42
N ASP A 55 -6.86 29.62 18.57
CA ASP A 55 -5.65 30.03 19.27
C ASP A 55 -4.35 29.45 18.70
N PHE A 56 -4.46 28.56 17.72
CA PHE A 56 -3.29 27.94 17.09
C PHE A 56 -2.44 29.00 16.39
N ASP A 57 -1.13 28.98 16.66
CA ASP A 57 -0.14 29.85 16.02
C ASP A 57 1.10 29.09 15.52
N SER A 58 2.06 29.81 14.94
CA SER A 58 3.29 29.21 14.40
C SER A 58 4.12 28.49 15.47
N SER A 59 4.11 28.96 16.72
CA SER A 59 4.89 28.35 17.82
C SER A 59 4.36 26.98 18.19
N ASP A 60 3.08 26.70 17.97
CA ASP A 60 2.50 25.37 18.19
C ASP A 60 2.97 24.37 17.15
N ALA A 61 3.12 24.82 15.89
CA ALA A 61 3.70 23.97 14.83
C ALA A 61 5.17 23.64 15.12
N ASP A 62 5.95 24.61 15.61
CA ASP A 62 7.34 24.42 16.01
C ASP A 62 7.44 23.50 17.23
N SER A 63 6.54 23.66 18.20
CA SER A 63 6.43 22.78 19.37
C SER A 63 6.10 21.35 19.00
N LEU A 64 5.18 21.14 18.06
CA LEU A 64 4.88 19.81 17.51
C LEU A 64 6.09 19.22 16.80
N TYR A 65 6.81 20.02 16.01
CA TYR A 65 8.02 19.59 15.34
C TYR A 65 9.10 19.18 16.34
N ALA A 66 9.40 20.01 17.32
CA ALA A 66 10.38 19.74 18.38
C ALA A 66 10.03 18.48 19.19
N TRP A 67 8.76 18.34 19.54
CA TRP A 67 8.27 17.15 20.24
C TRP A 67 8.41 15.87 19.42
N LEU A 68 8.14 15.91 18.12
CA LEU A 68 8.33 14.76 17.23
C LEU A 68 9.82 14.41 17.08
N ALA A 69 10.68 15.43 16.97
CA ALA A 69 12.13 15.25 16.88
C ALA A 69 12.72 14.62 18.14
N SER A 70 12.29 15.07 19.34
CA SER A 70 12.73 14.52 20.61
C SER A 70 12.36 13.05 20.81
N ARG A 71 11.33 12.58 20.11
CA ARG A 71 10.90 11.17 20.13
C ARG A 71 11.50 10.33 19.01
N GLY A 72 12.46 10.86 18.27
CA GLY A 72 13.13 10.14 17.18
C GLY A 72 12.20 9.84 15.99
N ALA A 73 11.15 10.64 15.79
CA ALA A 73 10.23 10.43 14.68
C ALA A 73 10.95 10.54 13.33
N SER A 74 10.69 9.60 12.42
CA SER A 74 11.29 9.64 11.10
C SER A 74 10.85 10.89 10.32
N PRO A 75 11.68 11.44 9.41
CA PRO A 75 11.30 12.58 8.57
C PRO A 75 9.99 12.37 7.78
N THR A 76 9.69 11.14 7.41
CA THR A 76 8.44 10.77 6.74
C THR A 76 7.24 10.89 7.69
N THR A 77 7.40 10.47 8.95
CA THR A 77 6.38 10.59 9.99
C THR A 77 6.09 12.04 10.30
N VAL A 78 7.12 12.85 10.50
CA VAL A 78 6.99 14.30 10.73
C VAL A 78 6.23 14.97 9.60
N ARG A 79 6.64 14.73 8.36
CA ARG A 79 5.97 15.28 7.17
C ARG A 79 4.50 14.89 7.09
N ARG A 80 4.17 13.63 7.36
CA ARG A 80 2.79 13.15 7.34
C ARG A 80 1.95 13.88 8.39
N LYS A 81 2.44 14.02 9.62
CA LYS A 81 1.72 14.70 10.72
C LYS A 81 1.52 16.18 10.44
N LEU A 82 2.53 16.88 9.95
CA LEU A 82 2.40 18.27 9.54
C LEU A 82 1.44 18.43 8.34
N SER A 83 1.39 17.45 7.43
CA SER A 83 0.42 17.43 6.33
C SER A 83 -1.01 17.23 6.83
N SER A 84 -1.23 16.35 7.82
CA SER A 84 -2.53 16.16 8.47
C SER A 84 -2.99 17.46 9.14
N LEU A 85 -2.13 18.08 9.93
CA LEU A 85 -2.41 19.35 10.60
C LEU A 85 -2.74 20.47 9.60
N ARG A 86 -1.95 20.60 8.52
CA ARG A 86 -2.23 21.58 7.49
C ARG A 86 -3.57 21.37 6.80
N SER A 87 -3.93 20.13 6.50
CA SER A 87 -5.22 19.81 5.88
C SER A 87 -6.38 20.17 6.79
N PHE A 88 -6.22 19.95 8.09
CA PHE A 88 -7.18 20.30 9.11
C PHE A 88 -7.32 21.82 9.26
N LEU A 89 -6.23 22.56 9.40
CA LEU A 89 -6.26 24.03 9.50
C LEU A 89 -6.87 24.70 8.27
N ARG A 90 -6.61 24.16 7.07
CA ARG A 90 -7.29 24.63 5.83
C ARG A 90 -8.80 24.38 5.86
N PHE A 91 -9.22 23.25 6.43
CA PHE A 91 -10.64 22.98 6.63
C PHE A 91 -11.23 24.02 7.57
N LEU A 92 -10.59 24.32 8.70
CA LEU A 92 -11.05 25.29 9.68
C LEU A 92 -11.19 26.69 9.07
N ILE A 93 -10.20 27.18 8.31
CA ILE A 93 -10.25 28.47 7.61
C ILE A 93 -11.44 28.51 6.65
N ARG A 94 -11.69 27.44 5.92
CA ARG A 94 -12.84 27.36 5.01
C ARG A 94 -14.18 27.42 5.76
N GLU A 95 -14.23 26.84 6.96
CA GLU A 95 -15.43 26.82 7.81
C GLU A 95 -15.53 28.07 8.72
N GLY A 96 -14.68 29.09 8.50
CA GLY A 96 -14.73 30.37 9.18
C GLY A 96 -14.04 30.41 10.54
N VAL A 97 -13.27 29.39 10.90
CA VAL A 97 -12.37 29.41 12.06
C VAL A 97 -10.98 29.84 11.57
N ASP A 98 -10.50 31.01 12.02
CA ASP A 98 -9.25 31.61 11.55
C ASP A 98 -8.14 31.46 12.62
N PRO A 99 -7.20 30.51 12.45
CA PRO A 99 -6.06 30.36 13.35
C PRO A 99 -5.16 31.59 13.32
N LYS A 100 -4.56 31.97 14.47
CA LYS A 100 -3.73 33.17 14.62
C LYS A 100 -2.39 33.11 13.85
N GLY A 101 -1.98 31.93 13.37
CA GLY A 101 -0.69 31.73 12.73
C GLY A 101 -0.76 31.23 11.30
N PRO A 102 0.34 31.38 10.53
CA PRO A 102 0.44 30.83 9.20
C PRO A 102 0.34 29.30 9.25
N LEU A 103 -0.17 28.72 8.16
CA LEU A 103 -0.19 27.27 8.01
C LEU A 103 1.25 26.73 8.08
N PRO A 104 1.48 25.61 8.80
CA PRO A 104 2.80 25.01 8.91
C PRO A 104 3.44 24.80 7.54
N GLU A 105 4.53 25.49 7.24
CA GLU A 105 5.25 25.28 6.00
C GLU A 105 6.06 24.00 6.06
N HIS A 106 6.17 23.31 4.93
CA HIS A 106 7.17 22.25 4.82
C HIS A 106 8.55 22.93 4.73
N SER A 107 9.33 22.88 5.78
CA SER A 107 10.78 22.94 5.62
C SER A 107 11.17 21.80 4.69
N SER A 108 11.16 22.10 3.40
CA SER A 108 11.64 21.21 2.37
C SER A 108 13.17 21.30 2.33
N ALA A 109 13.84 20.82 3.37
CA ALA A 109 15.13 20.21 3.14
C ALA A 109 14.85 19.05 2.17
N ARG A 110 14.89 19.33 0.88
CA ARG A 110 14.88 18.34 -0.20
C ARG A 110 16.13 17.49 -0.05
N ARG A 111 16.13 16.56 0.90
CA ARG A 111 16.96 15.38 0.70
C ARG A 111 16.39 14.73 -0.56
N PRO A 112 17.21 14.55 -1.60
CA PRO A 112 16.77 13.86 -2.79
C PRO A 112 16.10 12.57 -2.30
N ARG A 113 14.82 12.38 -2.66
CA ARG A 113 14.09 11.17 -2.43
C ARG A 113 14.89 10.09 -3.16
N ARG A 114 15.77 9.38 -2.44
CA ARG A 114 16.34 8.15 -2.99
C ARG A 114 15.13 7.25 -3.19
N LEU A 115 14.66 7.23 -4.41
CA LEU A 115 13.68 6.21 -4.83
C LEU A 115 14.25 4.87 -4.36
N PRO A 116 13.47 4.04 -3.69
CA PRO A 116 13.93 2.70 -3.35
C PRO A 116 14.48 2.10 -4.64
N LYS A 117 15.77 1.75 -4.66
CA LYS A 117 16.35 1.15 -5.86
C LYS A 117 15.58 -0.13 -6.14
N ALA A 118 14.99 -0.23 -7.32
CA ALA A 118 14.36 -1.46 -7.77
C ALA A 118 15.33 -2.64 -7.59
N LEU A 119 14.80 -3.81 -7.33
CA LEU A 119 15.61 -5.03 -7.34
C LEU A 119 16.09 -5.30 -8.76
N THR A 120 17.28 -5.84 -8.89
CA THR A 120 17.74 -6.40 -10.16
C THR A 120 16.96 -7.70 -10.48
N HIS A 121 17.02 -8.19 -11.72
CA HIS A 121 16.42 -9.48 -12.06
C HIS A 121 16.98 -10.60 -11.18
N SER A 122 18.30 -10.67 -11.00
CA SER A 122 18.96 -11.66 -10.15
C SER A 122 18.52 -11.58 -8.68
N GLU A 123 18.40 -10.37 -8.10
CA GLU A 123 17.88 -10.21 -6.74
C GLU A 123 16.41 -10.63 -6.63
N MET A 124 15.60 -10.37 -7.68
CA MET A 124 14.20 -10.76 -7.72
C MET A 124 14.04 -12.28 -7.83
N ASP A 125 14.84 -12.92 -8.68
CA ASP A 125 14.85 -14.38 -8.84
C ASP A 125 15.30 -15.07 -7.55
N ALA A 126 16.34 -14.57 -6.89
CA ALA A 126 16.79 -15.06 -5.59
C ALA A 126 15.71 -14.91 -4.51
N LEU A 127 15.00 -13.77 -4.49
CA LEU A 127 13.89 -13.55 -3.55
C LEU A 127 12.74 -14.52 -3.79
N LEU A 128 12.38 -14.74 -5.05
CA LEU A 128 11.32 -15.66 -5.43
C LEU A 128 11.70 -17.11 -5.11
N ALA A 129 12.97 -17.50 -5.25
CA ALA A 129 13.45 -18.85 -4.98
C ALA A 129 13.62 -19.17 -3.49
N ALA A 130 13.66 -18.16 -2.62
CA ALA A 130 13.94 -18.34 -1.19
C ALA A 130 12.87 -19.13 -0.41
N PRO A 131 11.54 -19.02 -0.68
CA PRO A 131 10.55 -19.81 0.01
C PRO A 131 10.65 -21.31 -0.36
N ASP A 132 10.69 -22.18 0.65
CA ASP A 132 10.67 -23.64 0.47
C ASP A 132 9.26 -24.12 0.09
N PRO A 133 9.01 -24.55 -1.18
CA PRO A 133 7.68 -24.93 -1.65
C PRO A 133 7.22 -26.31 -1.14
N SER A 134 8.07 -27.06 -0.46
CA SER A 134 7.69 -28.34 0.16
C SER A 134 6.83 -28.12 1.42
N ARG A 135 6.91 -26.94 2.01
CA ARG A 135 6.16 -26.54 3.20
C ARG A 135 4.92 -25.73 2.82
N PRO A 136 3.75 -25.99 3.43
CA PRO A 136 2.53 -25.23 3.12
C PRO A 136 2.70 -23.71 3.27
N ALA A 137 3.44 -23.27 4.30
CA ALA A 137 3.73 -21.84 4.50
C ALA A 137 4.67 -21.28 3.42
N GLY A 138 5.70 -22.03 3.03
CA GLY A 138 6.63 -21.61 1.98
C GLY A 138 5.98 -21.57 0.60
N LEU A 139 5.12 -22.54 0.28
CA LEU A 139 4.35 -22.53 -0.97
C LEU A 139 3.39 -21.34 -1.03
N ARG A 140 2.71 -21.01 0.10
CA ARG A 140 1.92 -19.79 0.23
C ARG A 140 2.76 -18.54 0.01
N ASP A 141 3.92 -18.46 0.65
CA ASP A 141 4.78 -17.28 0.60
C ASP A 141 5.33 -17.07 -0.80
N ARG A 142 5.70 -18.16 -1.49
CA ARG A 142 6.07 -18.11 -2.91
C ARG A 142 4.95 -17.54 -3.77
N ALA A 143 3.72 -18.01 -3.61
CA ALA A 143 2.57 -17.52 -4.36
C ALA A 143 2.26 -16.03 -4.05
N ILE A 144 2.46 -15.58 -2.80
CA ILE A 144 2.33 -14.16 -2.45
C ILE A 144 3.38 -13.30 -3.14
N LEU A 145 4.65 -13.73 -3.14
CA LEU A 145 5.73 -13.00 -3.79
C LEU A 145 5.50 -12.89 -5.31
N GLU A 146 5.06 -13.99 -5.93
CA GLU A 146 4.70 -14.02 -7.35
C GLU A 146 3.50 -13.11 -7.66
N ALA A 147 2.46 -13.09 -6.83
CA ALA A 147 1.32 -12.19 -7.02
C ALA A 147 1.71 -10.72 -6.87
N LEU A 148 2.53 -10.38 -5.86
CA LEU A 148 2.99 -9.02 -5.64
C LEU A 148 3.89 -8.49 -6.76
N TYR A 149 4.83 -9.31 -7.22
CA TYR A 149 5.75 -8.92 -8.28
C TYR A 149 5.15 -9.13 -9.67
N GLY A 150 4.60 -10.31 -9.95
CA GLY A 150 4.08 -10.65 -11.28
C GLY A 150 2.86 -9.81 -11.69
N CYS A 151 2.02 -9.43 -10.74
CA CYS A 151 0.81 -8.64 -11.01
C CYS A 151 0.91 -7.20 -10.51
N GLY A 152 2.03 -6.80 -9.90
CA GLY A 152 2.23 -5.44 -9.39
C GLY A 152 1.21 -4.99 -8.33
N LEU A 153 0.64 -5.92 -7.57
CA LEU A 153 -0.43 -5.64 -6.60
C LEU A 153 0.03 -4.75 -5.44
N ARG A 154 -0.89 -3.93 -4.91
CA ARG A 154 -0.72 -3.37 -3.57
C ARG A 154 -0.85 -4.47 -2.53
N VAL A 155 -0.15 -4.37 -1.40
CA VAL A 155 -0.25 -5.39 -0.34
C VAL A 155 -1.69 -5.60 0.14
N SER A 156 -2.48 -4.53 0.24
CA SER A 156 -3.89 -4.62 0.63
C SER A 156 -4.72 -5.37 -0.41
N GLU A 157 -4.45 -5.17 -1.69
CA GLU A 157 -5.11 -5.88 -2.78
C GLU A 157 -4.76 -7.38 -2.72
N CYS A 158 -3.48 -7.71 -2.57
CA CYS A 158 -3.02 -9.10 -2.50
C CYS A 158 -3.67 -9.87 -1.34
N ILE A 159 -3.69 -9.31 -0.13
CA ILE A 159 -4.24 -10.01 1.04
C ILE A 159 -5.78 -10.09 1.07
N SER A 160 -6.47 -9.26 0.28
CA SER A 160 -7.93 -9.27 0.16
C SER A 160 -8.44 -10.12 -1.00
N LEU A 161 -7.57 -10.62 -1.89
CA LEU A 161 -8.00 -11.50 -2.98
C LEU A 161 -8.80 -12.68 -2.47
N ALA A 162 -9.93 -12.98 -3.10
CA ALA A 162 -10.66 -14.23 -2.92
C ALA A 162 -10.17 -15.29 -3.94
N PRO A 163 -10.34 -16.59 -3.69
CA PRO A 163 -10.06 -17.62 -4.70
C PRO A 163 -10.80 -17.40 -6.02
N SER A 164 -12.04 -16.89 -5.97
CA SER A 164 -12.86 -16.56 -7.13
C SER A 164 -12.40 -15.35 -7.92
N ASP A 165 -11.42 -14.59 -7.42
CA ASP A 165 -10.85 -13.45 -8.13
C ASP A 165 -9.70 -13.87 -9.07
N VAL A 166 -9.23 -15.10 -8.97
CA VAL A 166 -8.28 -15.69 -9.91
C VAL A 166 -9.08 -16.31 -11.05
N LEU A 167 -8.88 -15.82 -12.27
CA LEU A 167 -9.54 -16.29 -13.48
C LEU A 167 -8.49 -16.97 -14.38
N PRO A 168 -8.23 -18.28 -14.18
CA PRO A 168 -7.09 -18.97 -14.79
C PRO A 168 -7.20 -19.03 -16.32
N GLU A 169 -8.38 -19.30 -16.84
CA GLU A 169 -8.64 -19.44 -18.29
C GLU A 169 -8.30 -18.16 -19.06
N GLN A 170 -8.54 -17.00 -18.43
CA GLN A 170 -8.25 -15.69 -18.99
C GLN A 170 -6.88 -15.16 -18.60
N GLN A 171 -6.20 -15.85 -17.68
CA GLN A 171 -4.94 -15.38 -17.07
C GLN A 171 -5.04 -13.97 -16.47
N VAL A 172 -6.10 -13.69 -15.72
CA VAL A 172 -6.32 -12.40 -15.07
C VAL A 172 -6.69 -12.53 -13.60
N LEU A 173 -6.36 -11.50 -12.85
CA LEU A 173 -6.89 -11.23 -11.50
C LEU A 173 -7.93 -10.13 -11.55
N ARG A 174 -9.05 -10.35 -10.88
CA ARG A 174 -10.02 -9.31 -10.57
C ARG A 174 -9.61 -8.62 -9.27
N VAL A 175 -9.21 -7.36 -9.36
CA VAL A 175 -8.66 -6.60 -8.22
C VAL A 175 -9.58 -5.46 -7.85
N PHE A 176 -9.95 -5.39 -6.57
CA PHE A 176 -10.80 -4.35 -6.02
C PHE A 176 -9.93 -3.18 -5.51
N GLY A 177 -10.09 -2.02 -6.11
CA GLY A 177 -9.43 -0.78 -5.71
C GLY A 177 -10.25 0.03 -4.72
N LYS A 178 -9.86 1.30 -4.50
CA LYS A 178 -10.64 2.24 -3.69
C LYS A 178 -12.04 2.48 -4.30
N ARG A 179 -13.05 2.69 -3.45
CA ARG A 179 -14.45 2.93 -3.84
C ARG A 179 -15.04 1.80 -4.68
N SER A 180 -14.65 0.54 -4.37
CA SER A 180 -15.14 -0.66 -5.05
C SER A 180 -14.92 -0.67 -6.58
N LYS A 181 -14.02 0.17 -7.11
CA LYS A 181 -13.63 0.08 -8.52
C LYS A 181 -12.88 -1.23 -8.77
N VAL A 182 -13.38 -2.00 -9.71
CA VAL A 182 -12.76 -3.26 -10.14
C VAL A 182 -11.84 -2.98 -11.32
N ARG A 183 -10.64 -3.59 -11.32
CA ARG A 183 -9.79 -3.67 -12.49
C ARG A 183 -9.33 -5.09 -12.72
N LEU A 184 -9.12 -5.44 -13.98
CA LEU A 184 -8.48 -6.68 -14.38
C LEU A 184 -6.96 -6.46 -14.43
N VAL A 185 -6.21 -7.42 -13.95
CA VAL A 185 -4.75 -7.39 -13.95
C VAL A 185 -4.24 -8.70 -14.58
N PRO A 186 -3.43 -8.65 -15.64
CA PRO A 186 -2.85 -9.86 -16.24
C PRO A 186 -2.03 -10.64 -15.23
N ILE A 187 -2.11 -11.97 -15.27
CA ILE A 187 -1.28 -12.88 -14.47
C ILE A 187 -0.28 -13.55 -15.39
N PRO A 188 1.04 -13.36 -15.20
CA PRO A 188 2.03 -14.12 -15.95
C PRO A 188 1.96 -15.60 -15.58
N SER A 189 2.26 -16.47 -16.54
CA SER A 189 2.15 -17.93 -16.39
C SER A 189 2.87 -18.47 -15.15
N GLY A 190 4.06 -17.93 -14.85
CA GLY A 190 4.82 -18.30 -13.66
C GLY A 190 4.11 -17.94 -12.34
N ALA A 191 3.46 -16.78 -12.26
CA ALA A 191 2.70 -16.39 -11.08
C ALA A 191 1.40 -17.21 -10.95
N LEU A 192 0.71 -17.43 -12.06
CA LEU A 192 -0.49 -18.28 -12.10
C LEU A 192 -0.19 -19.69 -11.61
N TYR A 193 0.89 -20.31 -12.10
CA TYR A 193 1.33 -21.62 -11.65
C TYR A 193 1.48 -21.72 -10.14
N TRP A 194 2.18 -20.76 -9.51
CA TRP A 194 2.40 -20.78 -8.07
C TRP A 194 1.14 -20.50 -7.26
N ILE A 195 0.27 -19.64 -7.77
CA ILE A 195 -1.04 -19.35 -7.13
C ILE A 195 -1.92 -20.60 -7.17
N GLN A 196 -2.03 -21.26 -8.31
CA GLN A 196 -2.83 -22.50 -8.48
C GLN A 196 -2.28 -23.64 -7.62
N ARG A 197 -0.96 -23.81 -7.64
CA ARG A 197 -0.29 -24.83 -6.82
C ARG A 197 -0.53 -24.59 -5.33
N TYR A 198 -0.42 -23.35 -4.87
CA TYR A 198 -0.76 -23.00 -3.49
C TYR A 198 -2.24 -23.31 -3.17
N ALA A 199 -3.16 -22.91 -4.03
CA ALA A 199 -4.58 -23.13 -3.86
C ALA A 199 -4.95 -24.62 -3.76
N ALA A 200 -4.29 -25.47 -4.55
CA ALA A 200 -4.54 -26.91 -4.59
C ALA A 200 -3.82 -27.68 -3.46
N GLU A 201 -2.54 -27.41 -3.21
CA GLU A 201 -1.69 -28.26 -2.37
C GLU A 201 -1.56 -27.77 -0.91
N ALA A 202 -1.52 -26.46 -0.69
CA ALA A 202 -1.20 -25.90 0.62
C ALA A 202 -2.42 -25.23 1.31
N ARG A 203 -3.24 -24.49 0.57
CA ARG A 203 -4.39 -23.80 1.14
C ARG A 203 -5.36 -24.74 1.88
N PRO A 204 -5.71 -25.94 1.35
CA PRO A 204 -6.59 -26.88 2.07
C PRO A 204 -6.04 -27.30 3.44
N LYS A 205 -4.71 -27.35 3.59
CA LYS A 205 -4.05 -27.68 4.89
C LYS A 205 -4.11 -26.52 5.89
N LEU A 206 -4.32 -25.29 5.41
CA LEU A 206 -4.40 -24.08 6.23
C LEU A 206 -5.83 -23.66 6.58
N VAL A 207 -6.82 -24.09 5.81
CA VAL A 207 -8.24 -23.78 6.04
C VAL A 207 -8.70 -24.35 7.39
N ARG A 208 -9.52 -23.56 8.10
CA ARG A 208 -10.21 -23.92 9.33
C ARG A 208 -11.70 -23.54 9.19
N PRO A 209 -12.61 -24.08 10.02
CA PRO A 209 -14.05 -23.76 9.91
C PRO A 209 -14.35 -22.24 9.93
N ALA A 210 -13.58 -21.45 10.68
CA ALA A 210 -13.71 -19.99 10.76
C ALA A 210 -12.82 -19.21 9.81
N SER A 211 -12.22 -19.85 8.80
CA SER A 211 -11.35 -19.17 7.84
C SER A 211 -12.13 -18.21 6.97
N PRO A 212 -11.62 -16.98 6.74
CA PRO A 212 -12.25 -16.02 5.85
C PRO A 212 -12.14 -16.48 4.38
N ALA A 213 -13.03 -15.96 3.54
CA ALA A 213 -13.08 -16.27 2.11
C ALA A 213 -11.96 -15.56 1.30
N VAL A 214 -10.74 -15.46 1.86
CA VAL A 214 -9.58 -14.91 1.17
C VAL A 214 -8.67 -16.01 0.62
N LEU A 215 -7.92 -15.68 -0.44
CA LEU A 215 -7.02 -16.62 -1.08
C LEU A 215 -5.87 -17.00 -0.14
N PHE A 216 -5.15 -16.00 0.40
CA PHE A 216 -3.95 -16.23 1.21
C PHE A 216 -4.27 -16.27 2.71
N LEU A 217 -4.06 -17.42 3.33
CA LEU A 217 -4.29 -17.65 4.75
C LEU A 217 -2.97 -17.67 5.53
N ASN A 218 -3.01 -17.22 6.78
CA ASN A 218 -1.91 -17.42 7.71
C ASN A 218 -1.88 -18.88 8.23
N GLN A 219 -0.84 -19.25 8.98
CA GLN A 219 -0.68 -20.61 9.51
C GLN A 219 -1.80 -21.06 10.47
N ARG A 220 -2.57 -20.10 11.02
CA ARG A 220 -3.71 -20.37 11.91
C ARG A 220 -5.05 -20.41 11.17
N GLY A 221 -5.04 -20.30 9.84
CA GLY A 221 -6.23 -20.26 9.00
C GLY A 221 -6.92 -18.90 8.92
N GLY A 222 -6.41 -17.85 9.56
CA GLY A 222 -6.94 -16.49 9.46
C GLY A 222 -6.37 -15.71 8.28
N ALA A 223 -6.89 -14.50 8.04
CA ALA A 223 -6.36 -13.58 7.05
C ALA A 223 -4.92 -13.15 7.39
N LEU A 224 -4.12 -12.86 6.36
CA LEU A 224 -2.82 -12.23 6.52
C LEU A 224 -2.99 -10.73 6.79
N SER A 225 -2.17 -10.19 7.70
CA SER A 225 -2.06 -8.76 7.90
C SER A 225 -0.99 -8.14 6.98
N ARG A 226 -1.08 -6.83 6.71
CA ARG A 226 -0.03 -6.11 5.98
C ARG A 226 1.34 -6.27 6.65
N SER A 227 1.41 -6.15 7.98
CA SER A 227 2.64 -6.36 8.74
C SER A 227 3.16 -7.79 8.64
N GLY A 228 2.26 -8.78 8.51
CA GLY A 228 2.62 -10.17 8.26
C GLY A 228 3.35 -10.34 6.92
N VAL A 229 2.81 -9.75 5.84
CA VAL A 229 3.47 -9.77 4.52
C VAL A 229 4.80 -9.02 4.53
N PHE A 230 4.90 -7.89 5.23
CA PHE A 230 6.17 -7.18 5.40
C PHE A 230 7.23 -8.04 6.08
N ARG A 231 6.85 -8.79 7.12
CA ARG A 231 7.76 -9.71 7.82
C ARG A 231 8.22 -10.82 6.88
N ILE A 232 7.30 -11.48 6.17
CA ILE A 232 7.59 -12.52 5.17
C ILE A 232 8.63 -12.00 4.17
N LEU A 233 8.37 -10.84 3.55
CA LEU A 233 9.27 -10.21 2.59
C LEU A 233 10.67 -9.96 3.15
N ARG A 234 10.75 -9.38 4.36
CA ARG A 234 12.02 -9.06 4.99
C ARG A 234 12.82 -10.30 5.34
N ASP A 235 12.16 -11.35 5.79
CA ASP A 235 12.84 -12.59 6.18
C ASP A 235 13.39 -13.30 4.95
N TYR A 236 12.64 -13.40 3.84
CA TYR A 236 13.15 -13.98 2.59
C TYR A 236 14.18 -13.08 1.89
N ALA A 237 14.07 -11.76 1.99
CA ALA A 237 15.10 -10.87 1.48
C ALA A 237 16.46 -11.09 2.19
N ARG A 238 16.42 -11.32 3.51
CA ARG A 238 17.62 -11.66 4.30
C ARG A 238 18.21 -13.00 3.86
N GLN A 239 17.36 -14.03 3.65
CA GLN A 239 17.80 -15.34 3.16
C GLN A 239 18.39 -15.26 1.75
N ALA A 240 17.82 -14.41 0.88
CA ALA A 240 18.32 -14.14 -0.47
C ALA A 240 19.56 -13.23 -0.51
N GLY A 241 20.12 -12.82 0.63
CA GLY A 241 21.29 -11.93 0.68
C GLY A 241 21.02 -10.49 0.24
N ILE A 242 19.76 -10.06 0.14
CA ILE A 242 19.38 -8.72 -0.28
C ILE A 242 19.58 -7.74 0.89
N ARG A 243 20.56 -6.85 0.75
CA ARG A 243 20.92 -5.85 1.79
C ARG A 243 20.09 -4.57 1.74
N LYS A 244 19.33 -4.35 0.67
CA LYS A 244 18.46 -3.17 0.50
C LYS A 244 17.24 -3.27 1.42
N PRO A 245 16.71 -2.13 1.92
CA PRO A 245 15.40 -2.11 2.54
C PRO A 245 14.33 -2.58 1.54
N ILE A 246 13.57 -3.61 1.88
CA ILE A 246 12.57 -4.20 1.00
C ILE A 246 11.20 -4.24 1.68
N GLY A 247 10.17 -4.02 0.88
CA GLY A 247 8.77 -4.11 1.28
C GLY A 247 7.87 -4.29 0.05
N PRO A 248 6.54 -4.45 0.24
CA PRO A 248 5.61 -4.62 -0.88
C PRO A 248 5.67 -3.50 -1.91
N HIS A 249 5.91 -2.25 -1.48
CA HIS A 249 6.10 -1.13 -2.40
C HIS A 249 7.37 -1.25 -3.25
N THR A 250 8.42 -1.89 -2.71
CA THR A 250 9.65 -2.15 -3.46
C THR A 250 9.38 -3.15 -4.58
N LEU A 251 8.62 -4.23 -4.33
CA LEU A 251 8.26 -5.20 -5.37
C LEU A 251 7.42 -4.57 -6.48
N ARG A 252 6.42 -3.79 -6.10
CA ARG A 252 5.59 -3.06 -7.05
C ARG A 252 6.39 -2.02 -7.87
N HIS A 253 7.34 -1.34 -7.24
CA HIS A 253 8.26 -0.44 -7.94
C HIS A 253 9.19 -1.22 -8.89
N THR A 254 9.69 -2.37 -8.44
CA THR A 254 10.51 -3.28 -9.26
C THR A 254 9.71 -3.78 -10.48
N TYR A 255 8.47 -4.19 -10.30
CA TYR A 255 7.54 -4.53 -11.39
C TYR A 255 7.47 -3.41 -12.44
N ALA A 256 7.18 -2.17 -12.00
CA ALA A 256 7.08 -1.02 -12.91
C ALA A 256 8.39 -0.77 -13.67
N VAL A 257 9.52 -0.79 -12.96
CA VAL A 257 10.84 -0.55 -13.57
C VAL A 257 11.21 -1.64 -14.56
N HIS A 258 10.91 -2.90 -14.26
CA HIS A 258 11.21 -4.02 -15.15
C HIS A 258 10.37 -3.98 -16.42
N LEU A 259 9.07 -3.64 -16.33
CA LEU A 259 8.21 -3.46 -17.49
C LEU A 259 8.70 -2.33 -18.42
N VAL A 260 8.99 -1.16 -17.84
CA VAL A 260 9.51 -0.02 -18.63
C VAL A 260 10.85 -0.36 -19.30
N ARG A 261 11.75 -1.03 -18.59
CA ARG A 261 13.04 -1.48 -19.17
C ARG A 261 12.88 -2.52 -20.27
N ALA A 262 11.84 -3.31 -20.22
CA ALA A 262 11.51 -4.29 -21.25
C ALA A 262 10.72 -3.69 -22.44
N GLY A 263 10.53 -2.36 -22.45
CA GLY A 263 9.92 -1.64 -23.56
C GLY A 263 8.43 -1.30 -23.40
N ALA A 264 7.80 -1.62 -22.25
CA ALA A 264 6.44 -1.19 -22.00
C ALA A 264 6.37 0.33 -21.86
N ASP A 265 5.40 0.98 -22.48
CA ASP A 265 5.20 2.40 -22.35
C ASP A 265 4.72 2.78 -20.94
N LEU A 266 5.09 3.99 -20.50
CA LEU A 266 4.83 4.44 -19.12
C LEU A 266 3.34 4.53 -18.80
N ARG A 267 2.50 4.87 -19.79
CA ARG A 267 1.05 5.00 -19.62
C ARG A 267 0.43 3.63 -19.35
N SER A 268 0.75 2.62 -20.16
CA SER A 268 0.32 1.22 -19.94
C SER A 268 0.72 0.70 -18.56
N VAL A 269 1.95 1.01 -18.11
CA VAL A 269 2.40 0.61 -16.76
C VAL A 269 1.62 1.33 -15.66
N GLN A 270 1.30 2.62 -15.81
CA GLN A 270 0.47 3.37 -14.87
C GLN A 270 -0.97 2.83 -14.78
N GLU A 271 -1.53 2.43 -15.90
CA GLU A 271 -2.86 1.82 -16.01
C GLU A 271 -2.89 0.46 -15.29
N LEU A 272 -1.94 -0.44 -15.57
CA LEU A 272 -1.78 -1.72 -14.86
C LEU A 272 -1.66 -1.54 -13.35
N LEU A 273 -0.97 -0.50 -12.93
CA LEU A 273 -0.82 -0.15 -11.53
C LEU A 273 -2.08 0.48 -10.91
N GLY A 274 -3.02 0.99 -11.69
CA GLY A 274 -4.22 1.67 -11.19
C GLY A 274 -3.86 2.98 -10.48
N HIS A 275 -3.15 3.89 -11.16
CA HIS A 275 -2.87 5.24 -10.68
C HIS A 275 -4.08 6.15 -10.94
N GLU A 276 -4.61 6.81 -9.90
CA GLU A 276 -5.80 7.68 -9.95
C GLU A 276 -5.59 9.01 -10.70
N SER A 277 -4.38 9.35 -11.15
CA SER A 277 -4.03 10.68 -11.65
C SER A 277 -4.10 10.86 -13.17
N VAL A 278 -4.56 9.87 -13.92
CA VAL A 278 -4.91 10.08 -15.33
C VAL A 278 -6.42 10.20 -15.40
N ALA A 279 -6.88 11.44 -15.62
CA ALA A 279 -8.28 11.76 -15.83
C ALA A 279 -8.79 10.95 -17.03
N THR A 280 -9.59 9.97 -16.73
CA THR A 280 -10.77 9.57 -17.47
C THR A 280 -11.26 8.25 -16.93
N THR A 281 -12.46 8.26 -16.37
CA THR A 281 -13.26 7.06 -16.16
C THR A 281 -13.84 6.65 -17.52
N GLU A 282 -12.96 6.32 -18.46
CA GLU A 282 -13.38 5.58 -19.64
C GLU A 282 -13.53 4.13 -19.22
N VAL A 283 -14.71 3.60 -19.45
CA VAL A 283 -15.01 2.18 -19.33
C VAL A 283 -14.09 1.47 -20.31
N TYR A 284 -13.01 0.84 -19.80
CA TYR A 284 -12.13 0.02 -20.63
C TYR A 284 -12.99 -0.99 -21.37
N THR A 285 -12.98 -0.92 -22.70
CA THR A 285 -13.54 -1.97 -23.52
C THR A 285 -12.67 -3.22 -23.38
N PHE A 286 -13.24 -4.38 -23.63
CA PHE A 286 -12.49 -5.65 -23.60
C PHE A 286 -11.29 -5.63 -24.58
N LEU A 287 -11.42 -4.88 -25.68
CA LEU A 287 -10.37 -4.68 -26.69
C LEU A 287 -9.16 -3.89 -26.16
N ASP A 288 -9.38 -2.86 -25.33
CA ASP A 288 -8.29 -2.09 -24.72
C ASP A 288 -7.48 -2.96 -23.72
N PHE A 289 -8.19 -3.85 -23.01
CA PHE A 289 -7.55 -4.78 -22.08
C PHE A 289 -6.70 -5.85 -22.79
N GLU A 290 -7.15 -6.39 -23.91
CA GLU A 290 -6.37 -7.39 -24.69
C GLU A 290 -5.07 -6.76 -25.22
N THR A 291 -5.12 -5.56 -25.78
CA THR A 291 -3.92 -4.84 -26.24
C THR A 291 -2.94 -4.57 -25.08
N LEU A 292 -3.48 -4.19 -23.90
CA LEU A 292 -2.67 -3.97 -22.72
C LEU A 292 -2.04 -5.26 -22.20
N ARG A 293 -2.78 -6.35 -22.26
CA ARG A 293 -2.33 -7.70 -21.88
C ARG A 293 -1.22 -8.19 -22.80
N GLU A 294 -1.35 -8.04 -24.11
CA GLU A 294 -0.32 -8.42 -25.08
C GLU A 294 1.00 -7.70 -24.79
N LYS A 295 0.98 -6.36 -24.68
CA LYS A 295 2.15 -5.57 -24.33
C LYS A 295 2.77 -5.98 -22.99
N TYR A 296 1.91 -6.33 -22.01
CA TYR A 296 2.36 -6.82 -20.73
C TYR A 296 3.09 -8.17 -20.86
N LEU A 297 2.50 -9.14 -21.57
CA LEU A 297 3.07 -10.47 -21.74
C LEU A 297 4.39 -10.44 -22.51
N GLU A 298 4.55 -9.53 -23.47
CA GLU A 298 5.80 -9.31 -24.20
C GLU A 298 6.90 -8.73 -23.29
N ALA A 299 6.54 -7.83 -22.40
CA ALA A 299 7.49 -7.08 -21.59
C ALA A 299 7.82 -7.72 -20.23
N HIS A 300 6.91 -8.51 -19.63
CA HIS A 300 7.11 -8.99 -18.27
C HIS A 300 8.03 -10.22 -18.21
N PRO A 301 9.13 -10.23 -17.39
CA PRO A 301 10.08 -11.34 -17.32
C PRO A 301 9.45 -12.69 -16.95
N ARG A 302 8.38 -12.69 -16.15
CA ARG A 302 7.66 -13.90 -15.71
C ARG A 302 6.58 -14.37 -16.69
N ALA A 303 6.32 -13.64 -17.77
CA ALA A 303 5.39 -14.04 -18.82
C ALA A 303 6.06 -14.95 -19.86
N ARG A 304 7.36 -14.77 -20.08
CA ARG A 304 8.16 -15.71 -20.88
C ARG A 304 8.37 -16.93 -20.00
N GLY A 305 7.60 -17.99 -20.25
CA GLY A 305 7.54 -19.17 -19.41
C GLY A 305 8.92 -19.74 -19.06
N SER A 306 9.08 -20.20 -17.85
CA SER A 306 10.12 -21.16 -17.42
C SER A 306 9.84 -22.55 -18.03
N GLY A 307 9.78 -22.59 -19.35
CA GLY A 307 9.58 -23.79 -20.15
C GLY A 307 10.82 -24.14 -20.96
N ASP A 308 12.04 -24.06 -20.37
CA ASP A 308 13.23 -24.67 -20.96
C ASP A 308 14.29 -24.93 -19.87
N GLY A 309 13.95 -25.85 -18.99
CA GLY A 309 14.88 -26.43 -18.02
C GLY A 309 15.02 -27.92 -18.14
N ASN A 310 14.79 -28.49 -19.37
CA ASN A 310 15.09 -29.89 -19.58
C ASN A 310 15.26 -30.24 -21.07
N LYS A 311 16.31 -29.67 -21.70
CA LYS A 311 16.92 -30.22 -22.94
C LYS A 311 18.33 -29.65 -23.05
N ARG A 312 19.29 -30.28 -22.39
CA ARG A 312 20.66 -30.48 -22.87
C ARG A 312 21.17 -31.78 -22.24
N GLU A 313 21.15 -32.80 -23.07
CA GLU A 313 22.08 -33.91 -22.97
C GLU A 313 23.51 -33.40 -23.15
#